data_9c89052c409a391822e2e56d5fd032d8
#
_entry.id   9c89052c409a391822e2e56d5fd032d8
#
_cell.length_a   1.000
_cell.length_b   1.000
_cell.length_c   1.000
_cell.angle_alpha   90.00
_cell.angle_beta   90.00
_cell.angle_gamma   90.00
#
_symmetry.space_group_name_H-M   'P 1'
#
loop_
_entity.id
_entity.type
_entity.pdbx_description
1 polymer ?
#
loop_
_entity_poly.entity_id
_entity_poly.type
_entity_poly.pdbx_seq_one_letter_code
_entity_poly.pdbx_strand_id
1 'polypeptide(L)'
;MLNKQYTNMLQEKDVIFEIFQYATERAKVVGAENIYDFSLGNPSVPAPSIVNETIVQKVKTLDPLALHGYSPSFGIMETREKIAASLNKKYGSAYKAANIFMAIGAAGALAHALRAVTNPGDEIITFAPCFSEYKPYTAGAGLKLTIIPADIDTFQINFAAFEAQLNENVSAVLINSPNNPSGIVYSTETIEKLSSILTAKSKEFHHPIYLISDEPYRDIIFEGVDAPYIANYYKNTLTCYSFSKSISLPGERIGYLAVHPDCSDADKIIEICPQISRTIGQNGAASLMQRTVADVCGCTSDLSVYETNKKILF
;
A
#
# COMPACT_ATOMS: atom_id res chain seq x y z
N MET A 1 -8.72 6.81 33.15
CA MET A 1 -9.45 5.73 32.42
C MET A 1 -8.73 5.58 31.07
N LEU A 2 -8.23 4.37 30.75
CA LEU A 2 -7.58 4.11 29.45
C LEU A 2 -8.63 3.80 28.37
N ASN A 3 -8.28 4.03 27.11
CA ASN A 3 -9.13 3.67 25.99
C ASN A 3 -9.21 2.13 25.86
N LYS A 4 -10.41 1.58 26.01
CA LYS A 4 -10.65 0.13 26.02
C LYS A 4 -10.27 -0.55 24.70
N GLN A 5 -10.45 0.12 23.57
CA GLN A 5 -10.07 -0.42 22.25
C GLN A 5 -8.58 -0.76 22.23
N TYR A 6 -7.72 0.19 22.60
CA TYR A 6 -6.27 -0.02 22.57
C TYR A 6 -5.79 -0.95 23.69
N THR A 7 -6.42 -0.93 24.87
CA THR A 7 -6.05 -1.89 25.92
C THR A 7 -6.42 -3.33 25.56
N ASN A 8 -7.51 -3.53 24.81
CA ASN A 8 -7.85 -4.85 24.29
C ASN A 8 -6.86 -5.34 23.25
N MET A 9 -6.36 -4.46 22.38
CA MET A 9 -5.32 -4.81 21.40
C MET A 9 -4.02 -5.26 22.06
N LEU A 10 -3.70 -4.82 23.28
CA LEU A 10 -2.53 -5.32 24.03
C LEU A 10 -2.67 -6.80 24.44
N GLN A 11 -3.89 -7.34 24.45
CA GLN A 11 -4.15 -8.76 24.75
C GLN A 11 -4.03 -9.64 23.50
N GLU A 12 -4.09 -9.04 22.33
CA GLU A 12 -3.84 -9.73 21.05
C GLU A 12 -2.33 -9.82 20.86
N LYS A 13 -1.83 -11.05 20.68
CA LYS A 13 -0.40 -11.25 20.44
C LYS A 13 -0.04 -10.74 19.05
N ASP A 14 0.87 -9.79 18.99
CA ASP A 14 1.57 -9.47 17.75
C ASP A 14 2.69 -10.52 17.53
N VAL A 15 2.30 -11.59 16.85
CA VAL A 15 3.19 -12.73 16.59
C VAL A 15 4.46 -12.32 15.85
N ILE A 16 4.37 -11.36 14.92
CA ILE A 16 5.52 -10.86 14.16
C ILE A 16 6.51 -10.17 15.10
N PHE A 17 6.00 -9.32 15.99
CA PHE A 17 6.82 -8.60 16.94
C PHE A 17 7.44 -9.53 18.00
N GLU A 18 6.67 -10.52 18.50
CA GLU A 18 7.18 -11.54 19.43
C GLU A 18 8.32 -12.36 18.78
N ILE A 19 8.17 -12.78 17.53
CA ILE A 19 9.21 -13.52 16.79
C ILE A 19 10.45 -12.63 16.59
N PHE A 20 10.26 -11.38 16.20
CA PHE A 20 11.36 -10.43 16.03
C PHE A 20 12.14 -10.21 17.33
N GLN A 21 11.44 -10.02 18.46
CA GLN A 21 12.08 -9.90 19.77
C GLN A 21 12.84 -11.18 20.14
N TYR A 22 12.22 -12.36 19.94
CA TYR A 22 12.87 -13.64 20.18
C TYR A 22 14.15 -13.79 19.35
N ALA A 23 14.09 -13.50 18.04
CA ALA A 23 15.25 -13.55 17.15
C ALA A 23 16.37 -12.61 17.63
N THR A 24 16.00 -11.37 18.04
CA THR A 24 16.94 -10.38 18.57
C THR A 24 17.64 -10.88 19.84
N GLU A 25 16.90 -11.42 20.80
CA GLU A 25 17.49 -11.97 22.06
C GLU A 25 18.32 -13.21 21.78
N ARG A 26 17.85 -14.08 20.86
CA ARG A 26 18.59 -15.27 20.49
C ARG A 26 19.91 -14.98 19.79
N ALA A 27 19.96 -13.92 18.98
CA ALA A 27 21.17 -13.45 18.31
C ALA A 27 22.30 -13.09 19.30
N LYS A 28 21.96 -12.59 20.47
CA LYS A 28 22.93 -12.27 21.54
C LYS A 28 23.61 -13.56 22.11
N VAL A 29 22.96 -14.69 21.99
CA VAL A 29 23.45 -15.97 22.54
C VAL A 29 24.22 -16.81 21.50
N VAL A 30 23.72 -16.85 20.26
CA VAL A 30 24.28 -17.74 19.23
C VAL A 30 25.07 -17.02 18.13
N GLY A 31 25.10 -15.70 18.15
CA GLY A 31 25.64 -14.86 17.08
C GLY A 31 24.57 -14.49 16.05
N ALA A 32 24.58 -13.24 15.59
CA ALA A 32 23.60 -12.74 14.62
C ALA A 32 23.67 -13.46 13.26
N GLU A 33 24.88 -13.94 12.89
CA GLU A 33 25.14 -14.70 11.67
C GLU A 33 24.46 -16.08 11.66
N ASN A 34 24.03 -16.56 12.82
CA ASN A 34 23.34 -17.85 12.98
C ASN A 34 21.80 -17.70 13.13
N ILE A 35 21.28 -16.48 12.93
CA ILE A 35 19.85 -16.21 12.99
C ILE A 35 19.31 -15.90 11.59
N TYR A 36 18.34 -16.67 11.16
CA TYR A 36 17.59 -16.44 9.92
C TYR A 36 16.21 -15.88 10.28
N ASP A 37 16.16 -14.55 10.45
CA ASP A 37 14.93 -13.85 10.87
C ASP A 37 14.10 -13.46 9.63
N PHE A 38 12.91 -14.05 9.52
CA PHE A 38 11.92 -13.75 8.47
C PHE A 38 10.68 -13.03 9.02
N SER A 39 10.75 -12.49 10.24
CA SER A 39 9.60 -11.84 10.88
C SER A 39 9.35 -10.43 10.36
N LEU A 40 10.37 -9.58 10.36
CA LEU A 40 10.25 -8.19 9.95
C LEU A 40 10.73 -8.00 8.50
N GLY A 41 9.81 -7.60 7.63
CA GLY A 41 10.04 -7.48 6.20
C GLY A 41 10.92 -6.28 5.78
N ASN A 42 12.11 -6.11 6.36
CA ASN A 42 13.06 -5.15 5.84
C ASN A 42 13.65 -5.64 4.50
N PRO A 43 13.77 -4.76 3.48
CA PRO A 43 14.51 -5.10 2.28
C PRO A 43 15.95 -5.49 2.61
N SER A 44 16.44 -6.58 2.02
CA SER A 44 17.83 -7.03 2.12
C SER A 44 18.73 -6.45 1.02
N VAL A 45 18.16 -5.72 0.08
CA VAL A 45 18.86 -5.04 -1.02
C VAL A 45 18.95 -3.55 -0.68
N PRO A 46 20.12 -2.93 -0.81
CA PRO A 46 20.28 -1.50 -0.52
C PRO A 46 19.48 -0.64 -1.50
N ALA A 47 19.14 0.57 -1.08
CA ALA A 47 18.58 1.57 -1.97
C ALA A 47 19.56 1.84 -3.13
N PRO A 48 19.07 2.10 -4.36
CA PRO A 48 19.91 2.50 -5.47
C PRO A 48 20.74 3.74 -5.11
N SER A 49 22.01 3.81 -5.56
CA SER A 49 22.94 4.91 -5.22
C SER A 49 22.37 6.29 -5.57
N ILE A 50 21.61 6.36 -6.67
CA ILE A 50 20.95 7.57 -7.12
C ILE A 50 20.03 8.20 -6.07
N VAL A 51 19.50 7.44 -5.12
CA VAL A 51 18.70 7.97 -4.01
C VAL A 51 19.54 8.85 -3.12
N ASN A 52 20.69 8.34 -2.65
CA ASN A 52 21.62 9.08 -1.81
C ASN A 52 22.22 10.29 -2.54
N GLU A 53 22.59 10.12 -3.80
CA GLU A 53 23.09 11.18 -4.66
C GLU A 53 22.06 12.32 -4.79
N THR A 54 20.80 11.96 -5.02
CA THR A 54 19.68 12.93 -5.12
C THR A 54 19.47 13.67 -3.80
N ILE A 55 19.47 12.98 -2.66
CA ILE A 55 19.35 13.60 -1.33
C ILE A 55 20.47 14.62 -1.14
N VAL A 56 21.72 14.22 -1.38
CA VAL A 56 22.90 15.11 -1.23
C VAL A 56 22.79 16.32 -2.16
N GLN A 57 22.37 16.11 -3.41
CA GLN A 57 22.15 17.20 -4.36
C GLN A 57 21.08 18.17 -3.85
N LYS A 58 19.91 17.68 -3.41
CA LYS A 58 18.81 18.53 -2.88
C LYS A 58 19.28 19.37 -1.71
N VAL A 59 20.01 18.75 -0.75
CA VAL A 59 20.54 19.47 0.43
C VAL A 59 21.54 20.55 0.05
N LYS A 60 22.35 20.32 -0.99
CA LYS A 60 23.37 21.29 -1.44
C LYS A 60 22.82 22.43 -2.30
N THR A 61 21.73 22.21 -3.01
CA THR A 61 21.30 23.13 -4.10
C THR A 61 20.01 23.85 -3.82
N LEU A 62 19.14 23.30 -2.97
CA LEU A 62 17.87 23.94 -2.66
C LEU A 62 18.00 24.96 -1.52
N ASP A 63 17.18 26.00 -1.59
CA ASP A 63 17.04 26.93 -0.48
C ASP A 63 16.58 26.18 0.78
N PRO A 64 17.26 26.38 1.94
CA PRO A 64 16.95 25.63 3.17
C PRO A 64 15.52 25.82 3.67
N LEU A 65 14.92 27.02 3.49
CA LEU A 65 13.53 27.25 3.90
C LEU A 65 12.55 26.47 3.00
N ALA A 66 12.82 26.43 1.70
CA ALA A 66 12.02 25.64 0.77
C ALA A 66 12.20 24.13 0.98
N LEU A 67 13.42 23.69 1.34
CA LEU A 67 13.73 22.27 1.56
C LEU A 67 13.08 21.73 2.83
N HIS A 68 13.15 22.49 3.94
CA HIS A 68 12.71 22.04 5.26
C HIS A 68 11.34 22.58 5.67
N GLY A 69 10.75 23.47 4.84
CA GLY A 69 9.43 24.03 5.07
C GLY A 69 8.30 23.01 4.89
N TYR A 70 7.12 23.35 5.41
CA TYR A 70 5.93 22.54 5.17
C TYR A 70 5.62 22.44 3.68
N SER A 71 5.33 21.23 3.22
CA SER A 71 4.78 21.01 1.88
C SER A 71 3.28 21.32 1.84
N PRO A 72 2.71 21.60 0.65
CA PRO A 72 1.25 21.67 0.47
C PRO A 72 0.56 20.41 0.98
N SER A 73 -0.66 20.53 1.46
CA SER A 73 -1.41 19.44 2.11
C SER A 73 -1.60 18.20 1.23
N PHE A 74 -1.69 18.38 -0.08
CA PHE A 74 -1.77 17.26 -1.05
C PHE A 74 -0.41 16.64 -1.37
N GLY A 75 0.68 17.28 -0.95
CA GLY A 75 2.04 17.02 -1.39
C GLY A 75 2.53 17.98 -2.47
N ILE A 76 3.84 17.98 -2.71
CA ILE A 76 4.53 18.85 -3.66
C ILE A 76 4.03 18.58 -5.08
N MET A 77 3.63 19.63 -5.80
CA MET A 77 3.03 19.52 -7.14
C MET A 77 3.94 18.76 -8.11
N GLU A 78 5.20 19.17 -8.21
CA GLU A 78 6.19 18.52 -9.08
C GLU A 78 6.31 17.01 -8.80
N THR A 79 6.30 16.62 -7.52
CA THR A 79 6.36 15.21 -7.11
C THR A 79 5.14 14.45 -7.62
N ARG A 80 3.97 15.01 -7.46
CA ARG A 80 2.71 14.41 -7.91
C ARG A 80 2.64 14.31 -9.43
N GLU A 81 3.12 15.30 -10.16
CA GLU A 81 3.23 15.28 -11.63
C GLU A 81 4.17 14.18 -12.11
N LYS A 82 5.34 14.05 -11.50
CA LYS A 82 6.32 13.01 -11.87
C LYS A 82 5.82 11.60 -11.56
N ILE A 83 5.13 11.41 -10.43
CA ILE A 83 4.49 10.12 -10.10
C ILE A 83 3.40 9.80 -11.14
N ALA A 84 2.52 10.75 -11.44
CA ALA A 84 1.48 10.56 -12.46
C ALA A 84 2.09 10.22 -13.83
N ALA A 85 3.12 10.94 -14.26
CA ALA A 85 3.83 10.66 -15.50
C ALA A 85 4.49 9.26 -15.52
N SER A 86 5.07 8.83 -14.40
CA SER A 86 5.66 7.50 -14.26
C SER A 86 4.62 6.40 -14.39
N LEU A 87 3.46 6.55 -13.72
CA LEU A 87 2.34 5.62 -13.84
C LEU A 87 1.81 5.54 -15.27
N ASN A 88 1.61 6.70 -15.92
CA ASN A 88 1.11 6.76 -17.29
C ASN A 88 2.08 6.09 -18.27
N LYS A 89 3.39 6.35 -18.12
CA LYS A 89 4.42 5.74 -18.96
C LYS A 89 4.47 4.22 -18.79
N LYS A 90 4.37 3.72 -17.56
CA LYS A 90 4.53 2.30 -17.25
C LYS A 90 3.29 1.48 -17.59
N TYR A 91 2.10 2.03 -17.35
CA TYR A 91 0.83 1.28 -17.37
C TYR A 91 -0.17 1.78 -18.42
N GLY A 92 0.18 2.79 -19.22
CA GLY A 92 -0.75 3.34 -20.22
C GLY A 92 -1.96 4.07 -19.60
N SER A 93 -1.83 4.54 -18.37
CA SER A 93 -2.89 5.23 -17.63
C SER A 93 -2.98 6.71 -18.01
N ALA A 94 -3.94 7.45 -17.43
CA ALA A 94 -4.18 8.87 -17.70
C ALA A 94 -4.19 9.74 -16.42
N TYR A 95 -3.38 9.39 -15.42
CA TYR A 95 -3.28 10.14 -14.17
C TYR A 95 -2.76 11.56 -14.39
N LYS A 96 -3.27 12.47 -13.58
CA LYS A 96 -2.78 13.83 -13.41
C LYS A 96 -2.30 14.03 -11.97
N ALA A 97 -1.56 15.09 -11.68
CA ALA A 97 -1.21 15.45 -10.31
C ALA A 97 -2.44 15.54 -9.39
N ALA A 98 -3.59 15.94 -9.91
CA ALA A 98 -4.85 16.00 -9.16
C ALA A 98 -5.34 14.63 -8.65
N ASN A 99 -4.89 13.54 -9.25
CA ASN A 99 -5.26 12.18 -8.84
C ASN A 99 -4.30 11.58 -7.79
N ILE A 100 -3.24 12.30 -7.41
CA ILE A 100 -2.19 11.82 -6.51
C ILE A 100 -2.21 12.60 -5.21
N PHE A 101 -2.18 11.88 -4.08
CA PHE A 101 -2.02 12.44 -2.74
C PHE A 101 -0.78 11.82 -2.08
N MET A 102 0.15 12.64 -1.60
CA MET A 102 1.39 12.16 -0.95
C MET A 102 1.10 11.71 0.47
N ALA A 103 1.54 10.50 0.81
CA ALA A 103 1.24 9.85 2.07
C ALA A 103 2.50 9.34 2.80
N ILE A 104 2.35 9.05 4.08
CA ILE A 104 3.40 8.49 4.95
C ILE A 104 3.47 6.96 4.72
N GLY A 105 4.02 6.57 3.58
CA GLY A 105 4.06 5.18 3.11
C GLY A 105 2.67 4.65 2.72
N ALA A 106 2.60 3.37 2.35
CA ALA A 106 1.33 2.71 2.02
C ALA A 106 0.35 2.67 3.21
N ALA A 107 0.85 2.55 4.44
CA ALA A 107 0.01 2.60 5.64
C ALA A 107 -0.75 3.94 5.76
N GLY A 108 -0.06 5.06 5.51
CA GLY A 108 -0.71 6.37 5.44
C GLY A 108 -1.70 6.48 4.29
N ALA A 109 -1.37 5.94 3.10
CA ALA A 109 -2.28 5.90 1.96
C ALA A 109 -3.55 5.09 2.26
N LEU A 110 -3.40 3.91 2.88
CA LEU A 110 -4.52 3.07 3.33
C LEU A 110 -5.40 3.78 4.36
N ALA A 111 -4.79 4.46 5.34
CA ALA A 111 -5.52 5.20 6.35
C ALA A 111 -6.41 6.30 5.73
N HIS A 112 -5.94 6.95 4.64
CA HIS A 112 -6.69 7.93 3.88
C HIS A 112 -7.74 7.26 2.98
N ALA A 113 -7.36 6.23 2.21
CA ALA A 113 -8.26 5.52 1.30
C ALA A 113 -9.49 4.96 2.06
N LEU A 114 -9.25 4.23 3.15
CA LEU A 114 -10.32 3.69 3.97
C LEU A 114 -11.30 4.77 4.43
N ARG A 115 -10.80 5.88 4.96
CA ARG A 115 -11.66 6.96 5.48
C ARG A 115 -12.30 7.83 4.40
N ALA A 116 -11.73 7.84 3.20
CA ALA A 116 -12.25 8.65 2.11
C ALA A 116 -13.49 8.04 1.45
N VAL A 117 -13.61 6.71 1.46
CA VAL A 117 -14.66 5.99 0.73
C VAL A 117 -15.58 5.17 1.61
N THR A 118 -15.48 5.33 2.93
CA THR A 118 -16.34 4.60 3.89
C THR A 118 -16.82 5.51 5.01
N ASN A 119 -17.89 5.08 5.67
CA ASN A 119 -18.39 5.67 6.91
C ASN A 119 -18.20 4.69 8.08
N PRO A 120 -18.12 5.18 9.33
CA PRO A 120 -18.12 4.30 10.49
C PRO A 120 -19.33 3.34 10.47
N GLY A 121 -19.05 2.05 10.61
CA GLY A 121 -20.06 0.99 10.55
C GLY A 121 -20.12 0.25 9.21
N ASP A 122 -19.57 0.82 8.14
CA ASP A 122 -19.48 0.15 6.84
C ASP A 122 -18.60 -1.11 6.92
N GLU A 123 -18.80 -1.98 5.94
CA GLU A 123 -18.09 -3.25 5.82
C GLU A 123 -17.02 -3.17 4.74
N ILE A 124 -15.83 -3.72 5.05
CA ILE A 124 -14.72 -3.93 4.14
C ILE A 124 -14.51 -5.43 3.99
N ILE A 125 -14.32 -5.90 2.77
CA ILE A 125 -13.95 -7.28 2.49
C ILE A 125 -12.47 -7.33 2.08
N THR A 126 -11.74 -8.33 2.61
CA THR A 126 -10.39 -8.70 2.16
C THR A 126 -10.26 -10.22 2.04
N PHE A 127 -9.17 -10.71 1.49
CA PHE A 127 -8.96 -12.13 1.19
C PHE A 127 -7.78 -12.69 1.99
N ALA A 128 -7.98 -13.85 2.64
CA ALA A 128 -6.89 -14.55 3.32
C ALA A 128 -5.95 -15.23 2.31
N PRO A 129 -4.66 -15.40 2.66
CA PRO A 129 -3.98 -14.75 3.75
C PRO A 129 -3.80 -13.25 3.47
N CYS A 130 -3.92 -12.41 4.48
CA CYS A 130 -3.81 -10.96 4.32
C CYS A 130 -2.85 -10.35 5.35
N PHE A 131 -2.39 -9.15 5.07
CA PHE A 131 -1.55 -8.40 5.98
C PHE A 131 -2.28 -8.13 7.30
N SER A 132 -1.65 -8.49 8.43
CA SER A 132 -2.25 -8.45 9.77
C SER A 132 -2.78 -7.08 10.16
N GLU A 133 -2.08 -6.02 9.70
CA GLU A 133 -2.44 -4.64 10.03
C GLU A 133 -3.78 -4.16 9.42
N TYR A 134 -4.37 -4.89 8.49
CA TYR A 134 -5.69 -4.52 7.99
C TYR A 134 -6.75 -4.53 9.10
N LYS A 135 -6.62 -5.43 10.09
CA LYS A 135 -7.52 -5.48 11.26
C LYS A 135 -7.46 -4.17 12.08
N PRO A 136 -6.29 -3.73 12.60
CA PRO A 136 -6.22 -2.47 13.33
C PRO A 136 -6.53 -1.25 12.46
N TYR A 137 -6.19 -1.24 11.15
CA TYR A 137 -6.50 -0.12 10.27
C TYR A 137 -8.01 0.08 10.07
N THR A 138 -8.75 -1.00 9.83
CA THR A 138 -10.21 -0.96 9.68
C THR A 138 -10.89 -0.65 11.01
N ALA A 139 -10.45 -1.29 12.10
CA ALA A 139 -10.98 -0.99 13.45
C ALA A 139 -10.74 0.48 13.85
N GLY A 140 -9.55 1.04 13.55
CA GLY A 140 -9.24 2.44 13.79
C GLY A 140 -10.02 3.44 12.92
N ALA A 141 -10.65 2.96 11.85
CA ALA A 141 -11.58 3.73 11.02
C ALA A 141 -13.06 3.47 11.40
N GLY A 142 -13.33 2.61 12.40
CA GLY A 142 -14.68 2.27 12.82
C GLY A 142 -15.43 1.32 11.87
N LEU A 143 -14.69 0.53 11.08
CA LEU A 143 -15.21 -0.35 10.04
C LEU A 143 -15.29 -1.79 10.51
N LYS A 144 -16.15 -2.58 9.85
CA LYS A 144 -16.17 -4.04 9.97
C LYS A 144 -15.26 -4.63 8.90
N LEU A 145 -14.40 -5.57 9.28
CA LEU A 145 -13.55 -6.31 8.35
C LEU A 145 -14.06 -7.75 8.22
N THR A 146 -14.47 -8.12 7.03
CA THR A 146 -14.77 -9.51 6.65
C THR A 146 -13.61 -10.08 5.85
N ILE A 147 -13.07 -11.21 6.31
CA ILE A 147 -11.94 -11.89 5.67
C ILE A 147 -12.46 -13.15 4.98
N ILE A 148 -12.38 -13.17 3.65
CA ILE A 148 -12.78 -14.31 2.83
C ILE A 148 -11.66 -15.36 2.84
N PRO A 149 -11.96 -16.64 3.11
CA PRO A 149 -10.97 -17.70 3.02
C PRO A 149 -10.46 -17.84 1.57
N ALA A 150 -9.16 -18.07 1.43
CA ALA A 150 -8.55 -18.29 0.13
C ALA A 150 -9.02 -19.58 -0.52
N ASP A 151 -8.82 -19.68 -1.82
CA ASP A 151 -8.59 -20.96 -2.47
C ASP A 151 -7.23 -21.48 -1.98
N ILE A 152 -7.21 -22.61 -1.26
CA ILE A 152 -6.00 -23.08 -0.57
C ILE A 152 -4.94 -23.66 -1.53
N ASP A 153 -5.32 -24.02 -2.74
CA ASP A 153 -4.42 -24.60 -3.74
C ASP A 153 -3.66 -23.52 -4.51
N THR A 154 -4.33 -22.39 -4.79
CA THR A 154 -3.80 -21.33 -5.64
C THR A 154 -3.56 -20.00 -4.91
N PHE A 155 -4.16 -19.81 -3.75
CA PHE A 155 -4.28 -18.53 -3.05
C PHE A 155 -4.91 -17.39 -3.90
N GLN A 156 -5.55 -17.74 -5.02
CA GLN A 156 -6.41 -16.81 -5.74
C GLN A 156 -7.71 -16.55 -4.97
N ILE A 157 -8.51 -15.60 -5.43
CA ILE A 157 -9.77 -15.24 -4.77
C ILE A 157 -10.77 -16.42 -4.85
N ASN A 158 -11.27 -16.86 -3.70
CA ASN A 158 -12.41 -17.77 -3.62
C ASN A 158 -13.69 -16.98 -3.91
N PHE A 159 -14.07 -16.91 -5.18
CA PHE A 159 -15.20 -16.12 -5.61
C PHE A 159 -16.54 -16.60 -5.06
N ALA A 160 -16.72 -17.91 -4.87
CA ALA A 160 -17.97 -18.42 -4.29
C ALA A 160 -18.18 -17.93 -2.86
N ALA A 161 -17.13 -17.97 -2.03
CA ALA A 161 -17.17 -17.43 -0.69
C ALA A 161 -17.28 -15.90 -0.68
N PHE A 162 -16.64 -15.22 -1.63
CA PHE A 162 -16.70 -13.76 -1.76
C PHE A 162 -18.13 -13.29 -2.09
N GLU A 163 -18.74 -13.85 -3.15
CA GLU A 163 -20.07 -13.46 -3.57
C GLU A 163 -21.14 -13.71 -2.50
N ALA A 164 -20.98 -14.79 -1.69
CA ALA A 164 -21.86 -15.09 -0.57
C ALA A 164 -21.80 -14.06 0.58
N GLN A 165 -20.73 -13.28 0.68
CA GLN A 165 -20.56 -12.25 1.71
C GLN A 165 -20.87 -10.83 1.22
N LEU A 166 -21.02 -10.64 -0.11
CA LEU A 166 -21.35 -9.33 -0.66
C LEU A 166 -22.78 -8.93 -0.28
N ASN A 167 -22.91 -7.76 0.32
CA ASN A 167 -24.17 -7.17 0.74
C ASN A 167 -24.10 -5.62 0.60
N GLU A 168 -25.23 -4.96 0.78
CA GLU A 168 -25.37 -3.50 0.58
C GLU A 168 -24.56 -2.63 1.55
N ASN A 169 -24.00 -3.19 2.63
CA ASN A 169 -23.15 -2.46 3.57
C ASN A 169 -21.68 -2.50 3.17
N VAL A 170 -21.31 -3.25 2.13
CA VAL A 170 -19.94 -3.36 1.65
C VAL A 170 -19.58 -2.13 0.82
N SER A 171 -18.80 -1.23 1.39
CA SER A 171 -18.34 0.01 0.72
C SER A 171 -17.07 -0.18 -0.08
N ALA A 172 -16.18 -1.09 0.34
CA ALA A 172 -14.95 -1.35 -0.40
C ALA A 172 -14.43 -2.78 -0.23
N VAL A 173 -13.63 -3.20 -1.20
CA VAL A 173 -12.81 -4.41 -1.18
C VAL A 173 -11.36 -4.00 -1.11
N LEU A 174 -10.59 -4.60 -0.20
CA LEU A 174 -9.17 -4.34 0.00
C LEU A 174 -8.36 -5.54 -0.46
N ILE A 175 -7.47 -5.33 -1.43
CA ILE A 175 -6.59 -6.38 -1.95
C ILE A 175 -5.13 -5.97 -1.82
N ASN A 176 -4.24 -6.96 -1.81
CA ASN A 176 -2.79 -6.77 -1.84
C ASN A 176 -2.18 -7.74 -2.87
N SER A 177 -1.63 -7.20 -3.95
CA SER A 177 -1.02 -7.99 -5.02
C SER A 177 0.17 -7.25 -5.64
N PRO A 178 1.37 -7.83 -5.61
CA PRO A 178 1.77 -9.08 -4.96
C PRO A 178 1.48 -9.09 -3.46
N ASN A 179 1.10 -10.26 -2.93
CA ASN A 179 0.52 -10.39 -1.60
C ASN A 179 1.57 -10.57 -0.50
N ASN A 180 1.33 -9.95 0.64
CA ASN A 180 1.96 -10.28 1.91
C ASN A 180 0.90 -10.97 2.82
N PRO A 181 1.09 -12.23 3.27
CA PRO A 181 2.36 -12.96 3.32
C PRO A 181 2.58 -14.02 2.24
N SER A 182 1.60 -14.31 1.37
CA SER A 182 1.66 -15.49 0.47
C SER A 182 2.66 -15.35 -0.68
N GLY A 183 3.03 -14.11 -1.06
CA GLY A 183 3.87 -13.82 -2.21
C GLY A 183 3.19 -13.98 -3.58
N ILE A 184 1.91 -14.41 -3.60
CA ILE A 184 1.22 -14.61 -4.86
C ILE A 184 0.88 -13.29 -5.55
N VAL A 185 0.74 -13.37 -6.86
CA VAL A 185 0.18 -12.31 -7.72
C VAL A 185 -1.21 -12.77 -8.18
N TYR A 186 -2.21 -11.91 -8.04
CA TYR A 186 -3.51 -12.20 -8.64
C TYR A 186 -3.40 -12.14 -10.17
N SER A 187 -3.90 -13.19 -10.83
CA SER A 187 -3.87 -13.29 -12.28
C SER A 187 -4.78 -12.25 -12.94
N THR A 188 -4.54 -11.97 -14.22
CA THR A 188 -5.40 -11.11 -15.01
C THR A 188 -6.86 -11.59 -14.98
N GLU A 189 -7.11 -12.89 -15.10
CA GLU A 189 -8.46 -13.48 -15.03
C GLU A 189 -9.11 -13.25 -13.66
N THR A 190 -8.33 -13.36 -12.57
CA THR A 190 -8.82 -13.08 -11.22
C THR A 190 -9.25 -11.63 -11.09
N ILE A 191 -8.45 -10.68 -11.58
CA ILE A 191 -8.76 -9.25 -11.51
C ILE A 191 -9.93 -8.88 -12.41
N GLU A 192 -10.04 -9.43 -13.61
CA GLU A 192 -11.18 -9.22 -14.52
C GLU A 192 -12.48 -9.72 -13.89
N LYS A 193 -12.46 -10.92 -13.31
CA LYS A 193 -13.64 -11.48 -12.62
C LYS A 193 -14.03 -10.64 -11.41
N LEU A 194 -13.06 -10.21 -10.57
CA LEU A 194 -13.31 -9.31 -9.44
C LEU A 194 -13.97 -8.01 -9.92
N SER A 195 -13.39 -7.36 -10.95
CA SER A 195 -13.91 -6.14 -11.55
C SER A 195 -15.35 -6.29 -12.06
N SER A 196 -15.65 -7.41 -12.72
CA SER A 196 -16.98 -7.72 -13.23
C SER A 196 -18.00 -7.83 -12.08
N ILE A 197 -17.67 -8.56 -11.02
CA ILE A 197 -18.53 -8.71 -9.83
C ILE A 197 -18.77 -7.36 -9.15
N LEU A 198 -17.69 -6.59 -8.91
CA LEU A 198 -17.80 -5.28 -8.28
C LEU A 198 -18.65 -4.32 -9.10
N THR A 199 -18.53 -4.35 -10.43
CA THR A 199 -19.33 -3.54 -11.35
C THR A 199 -20.82 -3.92 -11.29
N ALA A 200 -21.12 -5.21 -11.28
CA ALA A 200 -22.49 -5.71 -11.19
C ALA A 200 -23.13 -5.36 -9.84
N LYS A 201 -22.42 -5.62 -8.75
CA LYS A 201 -22.89 -5.37 -7.38
C LYS A 201 -23.02 -3.88 -7.07
N SER A 202 -22.13 -3.02 -7.57
CA SER A 202 -22.30 -1.57 -7.46
C SER A 202 -23.59 -1.07 -8.08
N LYS A 203 -24.02 -1.67 -9.20
CA LYS A 203 -25.33 -1.34 -9.82
C LYS A 203 -26.50 -1.88 -9.00
N GLU A 204 -26.39 -3.11 -8.50
CA GLU A 204 -27.41 -3.77 -7.69
C GLU A 204 -27.68 -3.03 -6.38
N PHE A 205 -26.59 -2.60 -5.69
CA PHE A 205 -26.65 -1.92 -4.41
C PHE A 205 -26.86 -0.40 -4.52
N HIS A 206 -26.86 0.14 -5.75
CA HIS A 206 -27.06 1.57 -6.05
C HIS A 206 -25.99 2.50 -5.43
N HIS A 207 -24.79 1.98 -5.13
CA HIS A 207 -23.62 2.75 -4.72
C HIS A 207 -22.33 2.12 -5.25
N PRO A 208 -21.25 2.89 -5.43
CA PRO A 208 -19.97 2.32 -5.82
C PRO A 208 -19.41 1.42 -4.71
N ILE A 209 -18.88 0.25 -5.07
CA ILE A 209 -17.99 -0.53 -4.22
C ILE A 209 -16.57 -0.18 -4.68
N TYR A 210 -15.78 0.44 -3.81
CA TYR A 210 -14.41 0.84 -4.16
C TYR A 210 -13.45 -0.33 -4.04
N LEU A 211 -12.42 -0.35 -4.89
CA LEU A 211 -11.32 -1.30 -4.81
C LEU A 211 -10.09 -0.58 -4.26
N ILE A 212 -9.73 -0.86 -3.02
CA ILE A 212 -8.50 -0.37 -2.41
C ILE A 212 -7.40 -1.38 -2.70
N SER A 213 -6.44 -0.98 -3.53
CA SER A 213 -5.32 -1.83 -3.96
C SER A 213 -4.06 -1.42 -3.22
N ASP A 214 -3.62 -2.28 -2.30
CA ASP A 214 -2.36 -2.10 -1.55
C ASP A 214 -1.20 -2.70 -2.34
N GLU A 215 -0.33 -1.85 -2.90
CA GLU A 215 0.65 -2.23 -3.92
C GLU A 215 2.12 -1.92 -3.55
N PRO A 216 2.59 -2.13 -2.32
CA PRO A 216 3.97 -1.83 -1.95
C PRO A 216 4.98 -2.73 -2.67
N TYR A 217 4.55 -3.90 -3.17
CA TYR A 217 5.39 -4.90 -3.82
C TYR A 217 5.28 -4.89 -5.35
N ARG A 218 4.50 -3.98 -5.93
CA ARG A 218 4.19 -3.92 -7.38
C ARG A 218 5.41 -3.98 -8.30
N ASP A 219 6.54 -3.44 -7.85
CA ASP A 219 7.78 -3.39 -8.63
C ASP A 219 8.74 -4.55 -8.31
N ILE A 220 8.34 -5.49 -7.45
CA ILE A 220 9.12 -6.69 -7.10
C ILE A 220 8.43 -7.90 -7.70
N ILE A 221 8.58 -8.06 -9.02
CA ILE A 221 8.00 -9.16 -9.79
C ILE A 221 9.14 -9.98 -10.37
N PHE A 222 9.10 -11.30 -10.15
CA PHE A 222 10.08 -12.21 -10.70
C PHE A 222 9.79 -12.54 -12.17
N GLU A 223 10.83 -12.91 -12.91
CA GLU A 223 10.73 -13.27 -14.32
C GLU A 223 9.65 -14.34 -14.56
N GLY A 224 8.86 -14.16 -15.61
CA GLY A 224 7.80 -15.07 -16.01
C GLY A 224 6.47 -14.89 -15.27
N VAL A 225 6.38 -13.93 -14.34
CA VAL A 225 5.12 -13.61 -13.67
C VAL A 225 4.44 -12.42 -14.33
N ASP A 226 3.21 -12.63 -14.83
CA ASP A 226 2.35 -11.54 -15.29
C ASP A 226 1.67 -10.90 -14.06
N ALA A 227 1.89 -9.60 -13.90
CA ALA A 227 1.32 -8.82 -12.80
C ALA A 227 0.49 -7.66 -13.37
N PRO A 228 -0.83 -7.83 -13.46
CA PRO A 228 -1.71 -6.80 -14.01
C PRO A 228 -1.70 -5.55 -13.13
N TYR A 229 -1.70 -4.36 -13.77
CA TYR A 229 -1.93 -3.10 -13.05
C TYR A 229 -3.43 -2.98 -12.76
N ILE A 230 -3.81 -3.17 -11.52
CA ILE A 230 -5.19 -3.39 -11.07
C ILE A 230 -6.12 -2.25 -11.47
N ALA A 231 -5.66 -1.01 -11.40
CA ALA A 231 -6.46 0.15 -11.78
C ALA A 231 -6.88 0.16 -13.27
N ASN A 232 -6.20 -0.57 -14.16
CA ASN A 232 -6.62 -0.67 -15.55
C ASN A 232 -7.88 -1.53 -15.77
N TYR A 233 -8.28 -2.31 -14.76
CA TYR A 233 -9.41 -3.24 -14.86
C TYR A 233 -10.66 -2.74 -14.16
N TYR A 234 -10.53 -1.88 -13.16
CA TYR A 234 -11.67 -1.37 -12.42
C TYR A 234 -11.49 0.13 -12.11
N LYS A 235 -12.41 0.96 -12.61
CA LYS A 235 -12.31 2.42 -12.50
C LYS A 235 -12.45 2.95 -11.05
N ASN A 236 -13.21 2.29 -10.19
CA ASN A 236 -13.35 2.73 -8.80
C ASN A 236 -12.18 2.20 -7.94
N THR A 237 -10.95 2.33 -8.43
CA THR A 237 -9.73 1.86 -7.77
C THR A 237 -8.96 3.00 -7.12
N LEU A 238 -8.58 2.76 -5.87
CA LEU A 238 -7.67 3.58 -5.06
C LEU A 238 -6.39 2.78 -4.83
N THR A 239 -5.29 3.18 -5.47
CA THR A 239 -3.99 2.52 -5.34
C THR A 239 -3.18 3.14 -4.19
N CYS A 240 -2.83 2.33 -3.21
CA CYS A 240 -1.98 2.68 -2.08
C CYS A 240 -0.56 2.15 -2.32
N TYR A 241 0.41 3.03 -2.49
CA TYR A 241 1.78 2.67 -2.85
C TYR A 241 2.81 3.20 -1.86
N SER A 242 3.92 2.48 -1.75
CA SER A 242 5.08 2.88 -0.94
C SER A 242 6.39 2.63 -1.67
N PHE A 243 7.34 3.55 -1.51
CA PHE A 243 8.73 3.36 -1.93
C PHE A 243 9.54 2.47 -0.97
N SER A 244 8.90 1.93 0.06
CA SER A 244 9.53 1.09 1.08
C SER A 244 10.20 -0.17 0.52
N LYS A 245 9.63 -0.75 -0.53
CA LYS A 245 10.07 -2.05 -1.07
C LYS A 245 10.77 -1.91 -2.43
N SER A 246 10.19 -1.13 -3.35
CA SER A 246 10.69 -0.96 -4.71
C SER A 246 12.10 -0.37 -4.79
N ILE A 247 12.42 0.57 -3.90
CA ILE A 247 13.75 1.22 -3.81
C ILE A 247 14.32 1.20 -2.39
N SER A 248 13.86 0.26 -1.56
CA SER A 248 14.42 -0.02 -0.23
C SER A 248 14.45 1.19 0.72
N LEU A 249 13.34 1.94 0.81
CA LEU A 249 13.20 3.11 1.68
C LEU A 249 12.13 2.95 2.78
N PRO A 250 12.09 1.84 3.55
CA PRO A 250 11.03 1.64 4.54
C PRO A 250 11.11 2.64 5.70
N GLY A 251 12.31 3.10 6.06
CA GLY A 251 12.54 4.07 7.12
C GLY A 251 12.11 5.49 6.77
N GLU A 252 12.06 5.82 5.47
CA GLU A 252 11.77 7.17 4.99
C GLU A 252 10.28 7.52 4.99
N ARG A 253 9.42 6.54 5.19
CA ARG A 253 7.97 6.71 5.32
C ARG A 253 7.37 7.53 4.17
N ILE A 254 7.68 7.19 2.93
CA ILE A 254 7.22 7.90 1.73
C ILE A 254 6.42 6.99 0.81
N GLY A 255 5.26 7.47 0.37
CA GLY A 255 4.34 6.78 -0.51
C GLY A 255 3.27 7.73 -1.05
N TYR A 256 2.25 7.18 -1.68
CA TYR A 256 1.14 7.95 -2.21
C TYR A 256 -0.15 7.14 -2.30
N LEU A 257 -1.26 7.85 -2.32
CA LEU A 257 -2.57 7.39 -2.77
C LEU A 257 -2.77 7.90 -4.21
N ALA A 258 -3.08 7.01 -5.14
CA ALA A 258 -3.49 7.37 -6.50
C ALA A 258 -4.95 6.94 -6.70
N VAL A 259 -5.82 7.89 -7.06
CA VAL A 259 -7.23 7.62 -7.37
C VAL A 259 -7.38 7.55 -8.89
N HIS A 260 -7.97 6.48 -9.39
CA HIS A 260 -8.16 6.33 -10.84
C HIS A 260 -8.89 7.54 -11.43
N PRO A 261 -8.45 8.10 -12.59
CA PRO A 261 -9.05 9.32 -13.14
C PRO A 261 -10.56 9.25 -13.38
N ASP A 262 -11.06 8.07 -13.77
CA ASP A 262 -12.48 7.83 -14.04
C ASP A 262 -13.22 7.24 -12.82
N CYS A 263 -12.61 7.26 -11.64
CA CYS A 263 -13.25 6.81 -10.41
C CYS A 263 -14.43 7.74 -10.08
N SER A 264 -15.51 7.17 -9.57
CA SER A 264 -16.61 7.94 -9.03
C SER A 264 -16.10 8.86 -7.93
N ASP A 265 -16.45 10.14 -8.01
CA ASP A 265 -16.02 11.18 -7.06
C ASP A 265 -14.49 11.34 -6.91
N ALA A 266 -13.68 11.00 -7.94
CA ALA A 266 -12.22 11.03 -7.88
C ALA A 266 -11.66 12.35 -7.31
N ASP A 267 -12.15 13.48 -7.79
CA ASP A 267 -11.70 14.81 -7.33
C ASP A 267 -12.02 15.04 -5.85
N LYS A 268 -13.23 14.65 -5.40
CA LYS A 268 -13.65 14.80 -4.01
C LYS A 268 -12.87 13.88 -3.07
N ILE A 269 -12.57 12.64 -3.50
CA ILE A 269 -11.76 11.71 -2.72
C ILE A 269 -10.38 12.33 -2.42
N ILE A 270 -9.75 12.95 -3.41
CA ILE A 270 -8.47 13.64 -3.19
C ILE A 270 -8.68 14.91 -2.35
N GLU A 271 -9.73 15.69 -2.61
CA GLU A 271 -10.01 16.96 -1.93
C GLU A 271 -10.22 16.78 -0.41
N ILE A 272 -10.81 15.68 0.02
CA ILE A 272 -11.03 15.40 1.45
C ILE A 272 -9.80 14.83 2.16
N CYS A 273 -8.78 14.31 1.45
CA CYS A 273 -7.59 13.74 2.07
C CYS A 273 -6.88 14.69 3.07
N PRO A 274 -6.70 15.99 2.81
CA PRO A 274 -6.16 16.90 3.81
C PRO A 274 -7.00 17.02 5.09
N GLN A 275 -8.32 16.87 4.99
CA GLN A 275 -9.18 16.86 6.18
C GLN A 275 -9.00 15.59 6.99
N ILE A 276 -8.87 14.45 6.29
CA ILE A 276 -8.53 13.17 6.93
C ILE A 276 -7.17 13.28 7.62
N SER A 277 -6.16 13.84 6.96
CA SER A 277 -4.83 14.10 7.55
C SER A 277 -4.92 14.82 8.89
N ARG A 278 -5.74 15.87 8.97
CA ARG A 278 -5.94 16.65 10.21
C ARG A 278 -6.57 15.82 11.32
N THR A 279 -7.50 14.92 11.00
CA THR A 279 -8.19 14.10 11.99
C THR A 279 -7.31 12.97 12.53
N ILE A 280 -6.41 12.43 11.72
CA ILE A 280 -5.50 11.34 12.13
C ILE A 280 -4.09 11.81 12.52
N GLY A 281 -3.84 13.13 12.47
CA GLY A 281 -2.54 13.70 12.85
C GLY A 281 -1.39 13.40 11.88
N GLN A 282 -1.68 13.12 10.60
CA GLN A 282 -0.69 12.80 9.57
C GLN A 282 -0.64 13.88 8.49
N ASN A 283 -0.12 15.05 8.83
CA ASN A 283 -0.16 16.25 8.00
C ASN A 283 0.91 16.32 6.89
N GLY A 284 1.12 15.24 6.18
CA GLY A 284 1.98 15.19 5.00
C GLY A 284 3.25 14.36 5.18
N ALA A 285 3.79 13.89 4.07
CA ALA A 285 5.07 13.21 4.00
C ALA A 285 6.24 14.21 4.05
N ALA A 286 7.42 13.74 4.47
CA ALA A 286 8.62 14.58 4.62
C ALA A 286 8.98 15.30 3.30
N SER A 287 9.17 16.62 3.38
CA SER A 287 9.43 17.49 2.23
C SER A 287 10.66 17.05 1.42
N LEU A 288 11.78 16.75 2.09
CA LEU A 288 12.99 16.24 1.43
C LEU A 288 12.70 14.94 0.67
N MET A 289 11.98 14.01 1.26
CA MET A 289 11.70 12.72 0.62
C MET A 289 10.72 12.84 -0.54
N GLN A 290 9.74 13.72 -0.48
CA GLN A 290 8.89 14.02 -1.63
C GLN A 290 9.73 14.50 -2.81
N ARG A 291 10.66 15.44 -2.58
CA ARG A 291 11.55 15.98 -3.62
C ARG A 291 12.52 14.92 -4.15
N THR A 292 12.98 14.01 -3.28
CA THR A 292 13.87 12.92 -3.68
C THR A 292 13.13 11.93 -4.58
N VAL A 293 11.97 11.43 -4.16
CA VAL A 293 11.22 10.44 -4.95
C VAL A 293 10.70 11.01 -6.27
N ALA A 294 10.54 12.32 -6.39
CA ALA A 294 10.23 12.97 -7.66
C ALA A 294 11.26 12.67 -8.74
N ASP A 295 12.53 12.61 -8.38
CA ASP A 295 13.62 12.40 -9.34
C ASP A 295 13.96 10.91 -9.54
N VAL A 296 13.58 10.05 -8.58
CA VAL A 296 13.89 8.62 -8.64
C VAL A 296 12.63 7.74 -8.83
N CYS A 297 11.45 8.34 -9.03
CA CYS A 297 10.24 7.57 -9.31
C CYS A 297 10.37 6.88 -10.67
N GLY A 298 10.31 5.55 -10.68
CA GLY A 298 10.60 4.73 -11.87
C GLY A 298 11.94 4.00 -11.80
N CYS A 299 12.79 4.31 -10.79
CA CYS A 299 13.91 3.45 -10.44
C CYS A 299 13.42 2.26 -9.62
N THR A 300 14.15 1.16 -9.70
CA THR A 300 13.95 -0.04 -8.87
C THR A 300 15.28 -0.44 -8.25
N SER A 301 15.23 -1.08 -7.08
CA SER A 301 16.40 -1.77 -6.52
C SER A 301 16.85 -2.90 -7.45
N ASP A 302 18.09 -3.31 -7.28
CA ASP A 302 18.63 -4.46 -8.03
C ASP A 302 17.97 -5.76 -7.54
N LEU A 303 17.03 -6.27 -8.32
CA LEU A 303 16.30 -7.50 -8.02
C LEU A 303 17.13 -8.76 -8.22
N SER A 304 18.32 -8.68 -8.88
CA SER A 304 19.19 -9.85 -9.12
C SER A 304 19.62 -10.55 -7.83
N VAL A 305 19.74 -9.78 -6.74
CA VAL A 305 20.03 -10.33 -5.40
C VAL A 305 18.92 -11.25 -4.93
N TYR A 306 17.65 -10.86 -5.11
CA TYR A 306 16.50 -11.69 -4.77
C TYR A 306 16.43 -12.95 -5.65
N GLU A 307 16.70 -12.81 -6.94
CA GLU A 307 16.78 -13.92 -7.89
C GLU A 307 17.88 -14.91 -7.53
N THR A 308 19.04 -14.42 -7.12
CA THR A 308 20.17 -15.24 -6.69
C THR A 308 19.80 -15.99 -5.40
N ASN A 309 19.24 -15.31 -4.42
CA ASN A 309 18.82 -15.93 -3.16
C ASN A 309 17.73 -17.00 -3.39
N LYS A 310 16.77 -16.75 -4.29
CA LYS A 310 15.77 -17.74 -4.68
C LYS A 310 16.43 -19.02 -5.21
N LYS A 311 17.42 -18.90 -6.11
CA LYS A 311 18.13 -20.08 -6.67
C LYS A 311 18.94 -20.86 -5.66
N ILE A 312 19.33 -20.25 -4.53
CA ILE A 312 20.05 -20.93 -3.45
C ILE A 312 19.09 -21.69 -2.54
N LEU A 313 17.85 -21.18 -2.38
CA LEU A 313 16.87 -21.73 -1.46
C LEU A 313 15.95 -22.79 -2.09
N PHE A 314 15.82 -22.81 -3.40
CA PHE A 314 14.96 -23.70 -4.19
C PHE A 314 15.73 -24.31 -5.37
#